data_6b93e2021c968c6d3b95bbcb8bd8a48e
#
_entry.id   6b93e2021c968c6d3b95bbcb8bd8a48e
#
_cell.length_a   1.000
_cell.length_b   1.000
_cell.length_c   1.000
_cell.angle_alpha   90.00
_cell.angle_beta   90.00
_cell.angle_gamma   90.00
#
_symmetry.space_group_name_H-M   'P 1'
#
loop_
_entity.id
_entity.type
_entity.pdbx_description
1 polymer ?
#
loop_
_entity_poly.entity_id
_entity_poly.type
_entity_poly.pdbx_seq_one_letter_code
_entity_poly.pdbx_strand_id
1 'polypeptide(L)'
;MAHIVIIGAGIGGLSTAYEMDELARPGDRVTVVSDAPGLHFVASNPWAAASGHERGEIEFSVAERLEKKGIGFTAAGARRVHPAQNRVELGDGTFLDYDFLVITTGPKVAFEEIEGLGPNGYTQSVCHVDHTVLAGKEWKKFVADPGPVIVGAVQGASCFGAAYESAFTVDADLRRLGVRDRAPMTLVTAEPYIGHLGLNGMGESRQMLESSLRDKDNLW
;
A
#
# COMPACT_ATOMS: atom_id res chain seq x y z
N MET A 1 25.07 21.12 14.11
CA MET A 1 23.97 21.15 13.13
C MET A 1 24.00 19.83 12.38
N ALA A 2 23.02 19.00 12.56
CA ALA A 2 22.91 17.70 11.90
C ALA A 2 21.95 17.77 10.70
N HIS A 3 22.21 16.99 9.66
CA HIS A 3 21.32 16.81 8.53
C HIS A 3 20.77 15.37 8.55
N ILE A 4 19.49 15.23 8.81
CA ILE A 4 18.76 13.95 8.79
C ILE A 4 18.13 13.82 7.41
N VAL A 5 18.52 12.81 6.65
CA VAL A 5 17.94 12.49 5.35
C VAL A 5 17.09 11.24 5.46
N ILE A 6 15.85 11.30 4.96
CA ILE A 6 14.86 10.23 4.99
C ILE A 6 14.52 9.86 3.55
N ILE A 7 14.80 8.63 3.14
CA ILE A 7 14.46 8.11 1.81
C ILE A 7 13.11 7.40 1.87
N GLY A 8 12.13 7.92 1.15
CA GLY A 8 10.74 7.45 1.09
C GLY A 8 9.77 8.41 1.76
N ALA A 9 8.75 8.86 1.03
CA ALA A 9 7.67 9.73 1.51
C ALA A 9 6.36 8.95 1.77
N GLY A 10 6.47 7.68 2.08
CA GLY A 10 5.37 6.85 2.55
C GLY A 10 5.01 7.12 4.02
N ILE A 11 4.10 6.31 4.58
CA ILE A 11 3.66 6.44 5.98
C ILE A 11 4.87 6.43 6.93
N GLY A 12 5.79 5.47 6.77
CA GLY A 12 6.97 5.38 7.64
C GLY A 12 7.88 6.60 7.53
N GLY A 13 8.13 7.09 6.32
CA GLY A 13 9.02 8.24 6.11
C GLY A 13 8.44 9.55 6.61
N LEU A 14 7.16 9.80 6.35
CA LEU A 14 6.50 11.02 6.82
C LEU A 14 6.36 11.04 8.34
N SER A 15 5.96 9.93 8.97
CA SER A 15 5.92 9.85 10.44
C SER A 15 7.30 10.12 11.03
N THR A 16 8.35 9.50 10.48
CA THR A 16 9.73 9.77 10.91
C THR A 16 10.13 11.23 10.71
N ALA A 17 9.74 11.84 9.58
CA ALA A 17 10.10 13.23 9.30
C ALA A 17 9.48 14.20 10.32
N TYR A 18 8.21 14.01 10.67
CA TYR A 18 7.55 14.83 11.69
C TYR A 18 8.17 14.63 13.08
N GLU A 19 8.42 13.39 13.49
CA GLU A 19 9.09 13.11 14.78
C GLU A 19 10.48 13.71 14.83
N MET A 20 11.28 13.58 13.76
CA MET A 20 12.61 14.15 13.71
C MET A 20 12.59 15.68 13.73
N ASP A 21 11.62 16.32 13.08
CA ASP A 21 11.44 17.77 13.12
C ASP A 21 11.13 18.27 14.55
N GLU A 22 10.25 17.56 15.27
CA GLU A 22 9.93 17.90 16.67
C GLU A 22 11.10 17.72 17.62
N LEU A 23 12.01 16.77 17.35
CA LEU A 23 13.20 16.49 18.14
C LEU A 23 14.42 17.29 17.69
N ALA A 24 14.38 17.95 16.54
CA ALA A 24 15.48 18.71 15.97
C ALA A 24 15.90 19.89 16.86
N ARG A 25 17.20 20.09 16.96
CA ARG A 25 17.77 21.24 17.65
C ARG A 25 17.87 22.43 16.72
N PRO A 26 17.98 23.67 17.23
CA PRO A 26 18.22 24.83 16.39
C PRO A 26 19.41 24.62 15.46
N GLY A 27 19.16 24.71 14.16
CA GLY A 27 20.15 24.50 13.11
C GLY A 27 20.23 23.09 12.53
N ASP A 28 19.57 22.09 13.10
CA ASP A 28 19.42 20.78 12.46
C ASP A 28 18.43 20.87 11.29
N ARG A 29 18.58 19.99 10.32
CA ARG A 29 17.73 19.94 9.12
C ARG A 29 17.20 18.53 8.90
N VAL A 30 15.94 18.45 8.50
CA VAL A 30 15.30 17.19 8.03
C VAL A 30 14.98 17.35 6.55
N THR A 31 15.33 16.36 5.74
CA THR A 31 15.01 16.33 4.31
C THR A 31 14.43 14.97 3.93
N VAL A 32 13.27 14.98 3.27
CA VAL A 32 12.64 13.79 2.71
C VAL A 32 12.94 13.70 1.21
N VAL A 33 13.38 12.53 0.77
CA VAL A 33 13.65 12.20 -0.63
C VAL A 33 12.63 11.16 -1.09
N SER A 34 11.93 11.42 -2.19
CA SER A 34 10.95 10.50 -2.78
C SER A 34 11.11 10.47 -4.30
N ASP A 35 10.64 9.43 -4.94
CA ASP A 35 10.50 9.32 -6.40
C ASP A 35 9.13 9.79 -6.90
N ALA A 36 8.22 10.12 -5.96
CA ALA A 36 6.89 10.63 -6.25
C ALA A 36 6.58 11.88 -5.41
N PRO A 37 5.79 12.84 -5.94
CA PRO A 37 5.45 14.09 -5.24
C PRO A 37 4.39 13.93 -4.16
N GLY A 38 3.73 12.77 -4.10
CA GLY A 38 2.58 12.50 -3.22
C GLY A 38 2.74 11.32 -2.30
N LEU A 39 2.03 11.35 -1.18
CA LEU A 39 1.73 10.19 -0.36
C LEU A 39 0.51 9.48 -0.92
N HIS A 40 0.66 8.21 -1.18
CA HIS A 40 -0.45 7.32 -1.44
C HIS A 40 -0.85 6.58 -0.15
N PHE A 41 -2.12 6.68 0.23
CA PHE A 41 -2.65 6.00 1.41
C PHE A 41 -3.04 4.56 1.07
N VAL A 42 -2.09 3.64 1.21
CA VAL A 42 -2.21 2.23 0.79
C VAL A 42 -3.42 1.52 1.41
N ALA A 43 -3.80 1.86 2.64
CA ALA A 43 -4.93 1.23 3.32
C ALA A 43 -6.29 1.47 2.62
N SER A 44 -6.42 2.51 1.78
CA SER A 44 -7.64 2.78 1.01
C SER A 44 -7.74 1.99 -0.31
N ASN A 45 -6.72 1.25 -0.69
CA ASN A 45 -6.67 0.56 -1.98
C ASN A 45 -7.82 -0.43 -2.22
N PRO A 46 -8.17 -1.34 -1.29
CA PRO A 46 -9.28 -2.27 -1.51
C PRO A 46 -10.60 -1.52 -1.75
N TRP A 47 -10.86 -0.49 -0.96
CA TRP A 47 -12.04 0.36 -1.11
C TRP A 47 -12.05 1.10 -2.45
N ALA A 48 -10.93 1.72 -2.83
CA ALA A 48 -10.82 2.45 -4.10
C ALA A 48 -10.98 1.52 -5.31
N ALA A 49 -10.47 0.30 -5.25
CA ALA A 49 -10.59 -0.68 -6.34
C ALA A 49 -12.05 -1.12 -6.55
N ALA A 50 -12.80 -1.43 -5.49
CA ALA A 50 -14.18 -1.89 -5.59
C ALA A 50 -15.18 -0.75 -5.81
N SER A 51 -15.01 0.39 -5.13
CA SER A 51 -15.97 1.50 -5.22
C SER A 51 -15.69 2.49 -6.35
N GLY A 52 -14.62 2.27 -7.11
CA GLY A 52 -14.28 3.06 -8.30
C GLY A 52 -13.78 4.46 -7.99
N HIS A 53 -13.17 4.68 -6.83
CA HIS A 53 -12.55 5.94 -6.46
C HIS A 53 -11.38 6.27 -7.37
N GLU A 54 -11.19 7.56 -7.60
CA GLU A 54 -10.11 8.05 -8.44
C GLU A 54 -8.83 8.23 -7.64
N ARG A 55 -7.69 8.21 -8.35
CA ARG A 55 -6.36 8.39 -7.76
C ARG A 55 -6.26 9.60 -6.85
N GLY A 56 -6.83 10.74 -7.26
CA GLY A 56 -6.78 12.00 -6.50
C GLY A 56 -7.49 11.96 -5.16
N GLU A 57 -8.34 10.97 -4.91
CA GLU A 57 -9.04 10.80 -3.63
C GLU A 57 -8.22 10.04 -2.58
N ILE A 58 -7.20 9.29 -3.02
CA ILE A 58 -6.34 8.45 -2.18
C ILE A 58 -4.86 8.85 -2.21
N GLU A 59 -4.53 9.91 -2.94
CA GLU A 59 -3.17 10.45 -3.06
C GLU A 59 -3.13 11.91 -2.60
N PHE A 60 -2.13 12.26 -1.79
CA PHE A 60 -2.01 13.58 -1.16
C PHE A 60 -0.66 14.20 -1.52
N SER A 61 -0.63 15.45 -1.95
CA SER A 61 0.63 16.20 -2.08
C SER A 61 1.33 16.31 -0.72
N VAL A 62 2.61 15.96 -0.67
CA VAL A 62 3.41 16.04 0.56
C VAL A 62 4.29 17.28 0.60
N ALA A 63 4.73 17.79 -0.54
CA ALA A 63 5.68 18.91 -0.64
C ALA A 63 5.25 20.12 0.19
N GLU A 64 4.05 20.63 -0.06
CA GLU A 64 3.52 21.83 0.63
C GLU A 64 3.35 21.61 2.15
N ARG A 65 3.03 20.37 2.57
CA ARG A 65 2.86 20.03 3.99
C ARG A 65 4.19 20.00 4.71
N LEU A 66 5.21 19.46 4.08
CA LEU A 66 6.57 19.41 4.61
C LEU A 66 7.19 20.81 4.65
N GLU A 67 6.99 21.61 3.61
CA GLU A 67 7.47 23.00 3.55
C GLU A 67 6.90 23.85 4.68
N LYS A 68 5.60 23.74 4.98
CA LYS A 68 4.96 24.43 6.11
C LYS A 68 5.55 24.09 7.47
N LYS A 69 6.23 22.96 7.58
CA LYS A 69 6.94 22.51 8.77
C LYS A 69 8.44 22.85 8.73
N GLY A 70 8.93 23.43 7.64
CA GLY A 70 10.37 23.65 7.46
C GLY A 70 11.17 22.41 7.10
N ILE A 71 10.49 21.31 6.78
CA ILE A 71 11.12 20.05 6.35
C ILE A 71 11.40 20.12 4.84
N GLY A 72 12.65 19.89 4.45
CA GLY A 72 13.03 19.85 3.04
C GLY A 72 12.41 18.66 2.31
N PHE A 73 12.06 18.85 1.04
CA PHE A 73 11.53 17.79 0.19
C PHE A 73 12.14 17.82 -1.22
N THR A 74 12.44 16.65 -1.77
CA THR A 74 12.78 16.49 -3.17
C THR A 74 12.12 15.24 -3.77
N ALA A 75 11.56 15.39 -4.97
CA ALA A 75 10.95 14.30 -5.75
C ALA A 75 11.92 13.68 -6.77
N ALA A 76 13.22 13.97 -6.66
CA ALA A 76 14.24 13.45 -7.57
C ALA A 76 14.52 11.94 -7.38
N GLY A 77 14.01 11.33 -6.32
CA GLY A 77 14.28 9.95 -5.97
C GLY A 77 15.71 9.72 -5.49
N ALA A 78 15.93 8.64 -4.76
CA ALA A 78 17.28 8.20 -4.36
C ALA A 78 17.77 7.12 -5.32
N ARG A 79 18.88 7.36 -6.01
CA ARG A 79 19.50 6.41 -6.92
C ARG A 79 20.47 5.47 -6.23
N ARG A 80 21.31 6.02 -5.35
CA ARG A 80 22.37 5.27 -4.66
C ARG A 80 22.73 5.90 -3.32
N VAL A 81 22.97 5.06 -2.34
CA VAL A 81 23.59 5.48 -1.06
C VAL A 81 25.06 5.19 -1.10
N HIS A 82 25.87 6.16 -0.70
CA HIS A 82 27.33 6.07 -0.55
C HIS A 82 27.72 6.18 0.95
N PRO A 83 27.62 5.08 1.72
CA PRO A 83 27.77 5.15 3.19
C PRO A 83 29.12 5.62 3.64
N ALA A 84 30.21 5.28 2.91
CA ALA A 84 31.55 5.69 3.24
C ALA A 84 31.80 7.21 3.12
N GLN A 85 30.88 7.91 2.44
CA GLN A 85 30.96 9.36 2.19
C GLN A 85 29.79 10.12 2.82
N ASN A 86 28.90 9.41 3.53
CA ASN A 86 27.68 9.94 4.14
C ASN A 86 26.86 10.78 3.15
N ARG A 87 26.60 10.24 1.95
CA ARG A 87 25.81 10.92 0.91
C ARG A 87 24.88 10.00 0.15
N VAL A 88 23.81 10.60 -0.36
CA VAL A 88 22.84 9.98 -1.27
C VAL A 88 22.97 10.63 -2.65
N GLU A 89 23.15 9.83 -3.69
CA GLU A 89 23.01 10.24 -5.09
C GLU A 89 21.51 10.24 -5.44
N LEU A 90 21.03 11.36 -5.96
CA LEU A 90 19.65 11.51 -6.39
C LEU A 90 19.47 11.12 -7.87
N GLY A 91 18.23 10.93 -8.29
CA GLY A 91 17.91 10.54 -9.66
C GLY A 91 18.27 11.57 -10.73
N ASP A 92 18.38 12.84 -10.35
CA ASP A 92 18.84 13.95 -11.20
C ASP A 92 20.38 14.10 -11.28
N GLY A 93 21.10 13.21 -10.60
CA GLY A 93 22.57 13.21 -10.56
C GLY A 93 23.18 14.15 -9.50
N THR A 94 22.38 14.86 -8.73
CA THR A 94 22.85 15.66 -7.60
C THR A 94 23.12 14.79 -6.38
N PHE A 95 23.80 15.34 -5.38
CA PHE A 95 24.14 14.64 -4.13
C PHE A 95 23.57 15.38 -2.93
N LEU A 96 23.14 14.60 -1.95
CA LEU A 96 22.65 15.08 -0.67
C LEU A 96 23.51 14.47 0.45
N ASP A 97 24.28 15.27 1.16
CA ASP A 97 25.08 14.82 2.29
C ASP A 97 24.20 14.70 3.54
N TYR A 98 24.51 13.72 4.41
CA TYR A 98 23.76 13.48 5.64
C TYR A 98 24.70 13.17 6.82
N ASP A 99 24.25 13.48 8.03
CA ASP A 99 24.79 12.98 9.28
C ASP A 99 24.05 11.71 9.72
N PHE A 100 22.72 11.67 9.47
CA PHE A 100 21.87 10.51 9.74
C PHE A 100 21.00 10.18 8.52
N LEU A 101 20.91 8.89 8.22
CA LEU A 101 20.11 8.39 7.11
C LEU A 101 19.05 7.41 7.60
N VAL A 102 17.80 7.64 7.22
CA VAL A 102 16.68 6.73 7.45
C VAL A 102 16.16 6.24 6.10
N ILE A 103 15.97 4.93 5.96
CA ILE A 103 15.50 4.30 4.72
C ILE A 103 14.10 3.71 4.96
N THR A 104 13.11 4.24 4.26
CA THR A 104 11.69 3.87 4.39
C THR A 104 11.05 3.68 3.02
N THR A 105 11.78 3.07 2.09
CA THR A 105 11.37 2.92 0.68
C THR A 105 10.20 1.98 0.45
N GLY A 106 9.77 1.26 1.49
CA GLY A 106 8.67 0.30 1.39
C GLY A 106 9.04 -0.97 0.64
N PRO A 107 8.06 -1.89 0.45
CA PRO A 107 8.25 -3.13 -0.28
C PRO A 107 8.06 -2.94 -1.79
N LYS A 108 8.70 -3.79 -2.58
CA LYS A 108 8.36 -4.05 -3.98
C LYS A 108 7.58 -5.37 -4.06
N VAL A 109 6.48 -5.38 -4.80
CA VAL A 109 5.70 -6.61 -5.02
C VAL A 109 6.39 -7.45 -6.08
N ALA A 110 6.65 -8.72 -5.76
CA ALA A 110 7.38 -9.67 -6.61
C ALA A 110 6.39 -10.56 -7.40
N PHE A 111 5.58 -9.97 -8.28
CA PHE A 111 4.61 -10.71 -9.08
C PHE A 111 5.27 -11.77 -9.97
N GLU A 112 6.50 -11.52 -10.39
CA GLU A 112 7.30 -12.40 -11.23
C GLU A 112 7.63 -13.75 -10.61
N GLU A 113 7.47 -13.91 -9.31
CA GLU A 113 7.69 -15.19 -8.61
C GLU A 113 6.57 -16.21 -8.82
N ILE A 114 5.39 -15.75 -9.31
CA ILE A 114 4.24 -16.62 -9.56
C ILE A 114 3.73 -16.35 -10.97
N GLU A 115 3.76 -17.38 -11.82
CA GLU A 115 3.32 -17.27 -13.21
C GLU A 115 1.87 -16.78 -13.30
N GLY A 116 1.65 -15.74 -14.11
CA GLY A 116 0.33 -15.15 -14.34
C GLY A 116 -0.20 -14.24 -13.23
N LEU A 117 0.56 -14.04 -12.14
CA LEU A 117 0.15 -13.15 -11.07
C LEU A 117 0.39 -11.68 -11.45
N GLY A 118 -0.48 -10.81 -10.93
CA GLY A 118 -0.37 -9.36 -11.05
C GLY A 118 -1.05 -8.75 -12.27
N PRO A 119 -1.04 -7.41 -12.35
CA PRO A 119 -1.78 -6.65 -13.37
C PRO A 119 -1.30 -6.87 -14.82
N ASN A 120 -0.07 -7.33 -14.98
CA ASN A 120 0.50 -7.70 -16.29
C ASN A 120 0.26 -9.19 -16.64
N GLY A 121 -0.35 -9.95 -15.74
CA GLY A 121 -0.76 -11.33 -15.91
C GLY A 121 -2.28 -11.46 -15.99
N TYR A 122 -2.84 -12.37 -15.20
CA TYR A 122 -4.27 -12.69 -15.22
C TYR A 122 -5.04 -12.22 -13.99
N THR A 123 -4.37 -11.53 -13.04
CA THR A 123 -4.99 -11.12 -11.79
C THR A 123 -4.91 -9.62 -11.57
N GLN A 124 -5.83 -9.07 -10.81
CA GLN A 124 -5.76 -7.71 -10.31
C GLN A 124 -4.99 -7.63 -8.99
N SER A 125 -4.57 -6.44 -8.62
CA SER A 125 -3.86 -6.21 -7.36
C SER A 125 -4.29 -4.87 -6.74
N VAL A 126 -4.29 -4.84 -5.41
CA VAL A 126 -4.55 -3.62 -4.63
C VAL A 126 -3.30 -3.18 -3.83
N CYS A 127 -2.14 -3.73 -4.15
CA CYS A 127 -0.91 -3.45 -3.39
C CYS A 127 -0.24 -2.10 -3.75
N HIS A 128 -0.62 -1.48 -4.86
CA HIS A 128 -0.08 -0.21 -5.33
C HIS A 128 -1.18 0.65 -5.97
N VAL A 129 -1.06 1.99 -5.91
CA VAL A 129 -2.07 2.90 -6.46
C VAL A 129 -2.36 2.66 -7.93
N ASP A 130 -1.35 2.45 -8.76
CA ASP A 130 -1.54 2.19 -10.18
C ASP A 130 -2.30 0.90 -10.43
N HIS A 131 -2.03 -0.15 -9.65
CA HIS A 131 -2.75 -1.41 -9.70
C HIS A 131 -4.20 -1.25 -9.23
N THR A 132 -4.42 -0.46 -8.17
CA THR A 132 -5.75 -0.12 -7.67
C THR A 132 -6.61 0.58 -8.71
N VAL A 133 -6.04 1.55 -9.43
CA VAL A 133 -6.74 2.26 -10.51
C VAL A 133 -7.08 1.31 -11.67
N LEU A 134 -6.18 0.40 -12.02
CA LEU A 134 -6.44 -0.64 -13.03
C LEU A 134 -7.54 -1.60 -12.55
N ALA A 135 -7.44 -2.10 -11.32
CA ALA A 135 -8.45 -2.97 -10.72
C ALA A 135 -9.84 -2.30 -10.72
N GLY A 136 -9.94 -1.02 -10.40
CA GLY A 136 -11.19 -0.27 -10.45
C GLY A 136 -11.80 -0.16 -11.86
N LYS A 137 -10.95 -0.07 -12.90
CA LYS A 137 -11.44 -0.10 -14.29
C LYS A 137 -11.98 -1.47 -14.68
N GLU A 138 -11.28 -2.53 -14.29
CA GLU A 138 -11.73 -3.90 -14.54
C GLU A 138 -12.98 -4.24 -13.71
N TRP A 139 -13.07 -3.72 -12.49
CA TRP A 139 -14.26 -3.85 -11.64
C TRP A 139 -15.52 -3.30 -12.33
N LYS A 140 -15.43 -2.13 -12.94
CA LYS A 140 -16.56 -1.53 -13.68
C LYS A 140 -17.02 -2.41 -14.85
N LYS A 141 -16.12 -3.11 -15.53
CA LYS A 141 -16.46 -4.08 -16.58
C LYS A 141 -17.09 -5.33 -15.99
N PHE A 142 -16.48 -5.84 -14.91
CA PHE A 142 -16.94 -7.05 -14.23
C PHE A 142 -18.37 -6.93 -13.73
N VAL A 143 -18.75 -5.83 -13.08
CA VAL A 143 -20.10 -5.66 -12.54
C VAL A 143 -21.19 -5.51 -13.62
N ALA A 144 -20.81 -5.16 -14.85
CA ALA A 144 -21.73 -5.13 -15.98
C ALA A 144 -22.13 -6.55 -16.45
N ASP A 145 -21.21 -7.51 -16.34
CA ASP A 145 -21.44 -8.93 -16.64
C ASP A 145 -20.72 -9.82 -15.61
N PRO A 146 -21.26 -9.92 -14.37
CA PRO A 146 -20.60 -10.58 -13.28
C PRO A 146 -20.56 -12.10 -13.40
N GLY A 147 -19.48 -12.67 -12.89
CA GLY A 147 -19.22 -14.10 -12.77
C GLY A 147 -18.53 -14.45 -11.45
N PRO A 148 -17.94 -15.65 -11.31
CA PRO A 148 -17.22 -16.03 -10.10
C PRO A 148 -16.05 -15.08 -9.79
N VAL A 149 -15.85 -14.75 -8.51
CA VAL A 149 -14.79 -13.89 -7.99
C VAL A 149 -13.89 -14.70 -7.06
N ILE A 150 -12.60 -14.63 -7.28
CA ILE A 150 -11.60 -15.14 -6.35
C ILE A 150 -10.85 -13.95 -5.76
N VAL A 151 -10.84 -13.85 -4.44
CA VAL A 151 -10.02 -12.89 -3.69
C VAL A 151 -9.02 -13.67 -2.87
N GLY A 152 -7.75 -13.25 -2.85
CA GLY A 152 -6.81 -14.05 -2.09
C GLY A 152 -5.47 -13.40 -1.81
N ALA A 153 -4.72 -14.10 -0.96
CA ALA A 153 -3.32 -13.85 -0.67
C ALA A 153 -2.51 -15.12 -0.99
N VAL A 154 -1.55 -14.96 -1.88
CA VAL A 154 -0.67 -16.05 -2.32
C VAL A 154 0.35 -16.41 -1.24
N GLN A 155 1.02 -17.57 -1.40
CA GLN A 155 2.16 -17.94 -0.56
C GLN A 155 3.26 -16.87 -0.67
N GLY A 156 3.93 -16.63 0.44
CA GLY A 156 4.92 -15.55 0.56
C GLY A 156 4.34 -14.16 0.80
N ALA A 157 3.01 -13.98 0.75
CA ALA A 157 2.40 -12.71 1.13
C ALA A 157 2.70 -12.38 2.60
N SER A 158 3.02 -11.12 2.86
CA SER A 158 3.30 -10.63 4.21
C SER A 158 2.11 -9.92 4.87
N CYS A 159 1.05 -9.62 4.11
CA CYS A 159 -0.12 -8.90 4.58
C CYS A 159 -1.40 -9.62 4.15
N PHE A 160 -1.98 -10.42 5.04
CA PHE A 160 -3.21 -11.15 4.79
C PHE A 160 -4.47 -10.30 5.04
N GLY A 161 -4.39 -9.29 5.90
CA GLY A 161 -5.51 -8.40 6.22
C GLY A 161 -6.13 -7.74 5.00
N ALA A 162 -5.31 -7.33 4.04
CA ALA A 162 -5.77 -6.72 2.79
C ALA A 162 -6.64 -7.66 1.94
N ALA A 163 -6.43 -8.99 1.99
CA ALA A 163 -7.26 -9.95 1.28
C ALA A 163 -8.66 -10.06 1.91
N TYR A 164 -8.74 -10.11 3.24
CA TYR A 164 -10.02 -10.11 3.96
C TYR A 164 -10.79 -8.82 3.70
N GLU A 165 -10.13 -7.67 3.82
CA GLU A 165 -10.75 -6.38 3.55
C GLU A 165 -11.24 -6.27 2.10
N SER A 166 -10.45 -6.72 1.14
CA SER A 166 -10.86 -6.77 -0.27
C SER A 166 -12.08 -7.66 -0.46
N ALA A 167 -12.13 -8.84 0.16
CA ALA A 167 -13.27 -9.75 0.06
C ALA A 167 -14.54 -9.11 0.64
N PHE A 168 -14.45 -8.48 1.79
CA PHE A 168 -15.62 -7.82 2.42
C PHE A 168 -16.06 -6.58 1.65
N THR A 169 -15.13 -5.81 1.10
CA THR A 169 -15.43 -4.63 0.30
C THR A 169 -16.10 -5.02 -1.02
N VAL A 170 -15.59 -6.05 -1.69
CA VAL A 170 -16.16 -6.61 -2.92
C VAL A 170 -17.57 -7.16 -2.66
N ASP A 171 -17.78 -7.95 -1.60
CA ASP A 171 -19.11 -8.45 -1.22
C ASP A 171 -20.09 -7.31 -0.99
N ALA A 172 -19.69 -6.29 -0.23
CA ALA A 172 -20.54 -5.14 0.06
C ALA A 172 -20.91 -4.37 -1.20
N ASP A 173 -19.98 -4.17 -2.12
CA ASP A 173 -20.23 -3.46 -3.38
C ASP A 173 -21.13 -4.25 -4.32
N LEU A 174 -20.94 -5.57 -4.45
CA LEU A 174 -21.80 -6.45 -5.23
C LEU A 174 -23.25 -6.45 -4.71
N ARG A 175 -23.44 -6.44 -3.38
CA ARG A 175 -24.77 -6.33 -2.74
C ARG A 175 -25.38 -4.95 -3.01
N ARG A 176 -24.60 -3.89 -2.86
CA ARG A 176 -25.04 -2.51 -3.17
C ARG A 176 -25.50 -2.36 -4.63
N LEU A 177 -24.84 -3.04 -5.55
CA LEU A 177 -25.16 -3.05 -6.98
C LEU A 177 -26.26 -4.04 -7.36
N GLY A 178 -26.72 -4.90 -6.43
CA GLY A 178 -27.76 -5.90 -6.68
C GLY A 178 -27.32 -7.05 -7.59
N VAL A 179 -26.04 -7.35 -7.67
CA VAL A 179 -25.48 -8.40 -8.55
C VAL A 179 -24.77 -9.53 -7.79
N ARG A 180 -24.81 -9.50 -6.44
CA ARG A 180 -24.11 -10.48 -5.59
C ARG A 180 -24.43 -11.93 -5.91
N ASP A 181 -25.70 -12.24 -6.19
CA ASP A 181 -26.17 -13.61 -6.49
C ASP A 181 -25.58 -14.18 -7.79
N ARG A 182 -25.13 -13.30 -8.69
CA ARG A 182 -24.48 -13.66 -9.96
C ARG A 182 -22.97 -13.80 -9.84
N ALA A 183 -22.41 -13.43 -8.70
CA ALA A 183 -20.96 -13.39 -8.42
C ALA A 183 -20.62 -14.26 -7.21
N PRO A 184 -20.59 -15.61 -7.35
CA PRO A 184 -20.09 -16.48 -6.29
C PRO A 184 -18.67 -16.07 -5.90
N MET A 185 -18.38 -15.94 -4.60
CA MET A 185 -17.08 -15.49 -4.11
C MET A 185 -16.34 -16.61 -3.40
N THR A 186 -15.03 -16.68 -3.64
CA THR A 186 -14.12 -17.58 -2.93
C THR A 186 -12.95 -16.78 -2.38
N LEU A 187 -12.66 -16.93 -1.09
CA LEU A 187 -11.42 -16.44 -0.48
C LEU A 187 -10.38 -17.56 -0.50
N VAL A 188 -9.18 -17.26 -1.00
CA VAL A 188 -8.04 -18.17 -1.02
C VAL A 188 -6.89 -17.56 -0.25
N THR A 189 -6.34 -18.30 0.71
CA THR A 189 -5.21 -17.81 1.50
C THR A 189 -4.18 -18.91 1.73
N ALA A 190 -2.92 -18.53 1.81
CA ALA A 190 -1.81 -19.41 2.19
C ALA A 190 -1.65 -19.54 3.71
N GLU A 191 -2.55 -18.95 4.49
CA GLU A 191 -2.52 -19.06 5.95
C GLU A 191 -2.82 -20.49 6.42
N PRO A 192 -2.26 -20.94 7.55
CA PRO A 192 -2.57 -22.24 8.14
C PRO A 192 -4.06 -22.40 8.51
N TYR A 193 -4.74 -21.30 8.82
CA TYR A 193 -6.17 -21.21 9.11
C TYR A 193 -6.64 -19.76 8.92
N ILE A 194 -7.92 -19.59 8.70
CA ILE A 194 -8.55 -18.25 8.59
C ILE A 194 -8.30 -17.43 9.85
N GLY A 195 -7.80 -16.22 9.67
CA GLY A 195 -7.52 -15.31 10.78
C GLY A 195 -6.19 -15.51 11.47
N HIS A 196 -5.29 -16.33 10.92
CA HIS A 196 -3.90 -16.41 11.38
C HIS A 196 -3.15 -15.08 11.20
N LEU A 197 -3.45 -14.33 10.14
CA LEU A 197 -2.95 -12.98 9.82
C LEU A 197 -1.42 -12.87 9.72
N GLY A 198 -0.70 -14.00 9.58
CA GLY A 198 0.75 -14.05 9.66
C GLY A 198 1.33 -13.90 11.09
N LEU A 199 0.48 -13.77 12.10
CA LEU A 199 0.82 -13.43 13.50
C LEU A 199 0.34 -14.47 14.51
N ASN A 200 0.05 -15.70 14.10
CA ASN A 200 -0.61 -16.74 14.91
C ASN A 200 -2.02 -16.37 15.38
N GLY A 201 -2.67 -15.44 14.69
CA GLY A 201 -3.93 -14.84 15.10
C GLY A 201 -3.75 -13.72 16.13
N MET A 202 -4.81 -12.97 16.34
CA MET A 202 -4.90 -11.90 17.33
C MET A 202 -6.22 -12.04 18.10
N GLY A 203 -6.15 -12.45 19.36
CA GLY A 203 -7.36 -12.66 20.16
C GLY A 203 -8.28 -13.69 19.48
N GLU A 204 -9.53 -13.28 19.20
CA GLU A 204 -10.55 -14.13 18.57
C GLU A 204 -10.65 -13.95 17.05
N SER A 205 -9.58 -13.48 16.39
CA SER A 205 -9.55 -13.18 14.96
C SER A 205 -10.07 -14.35 14.09
N ARG A 206 -9.77 -15.58 14.46
CA ARG A 206 -10.25 -16.78 13.75
C ARG A 206 -11.77 -16.86 13.76
N GLN A 207 -12.39 -16.88 14.94
CA GLN A 207 -13.84 -17.02 15.07
C GLN A 207 -14.59 -15.86 14.41
N MET A 208 -14.08 -14.64 14.58
CA MET A 208 -14.67 -13.44 14.00
C MET A 208 -14.65 -13.49 12.48
N LEU A 209 -13.50 -13.82 11.86
CA LEU A 209 -13.38 -13.86 10.41
C LEU A 209 -14.12 -15.04 9.79
N GLU A 210 -14.06 -16.24 10.37
CA GLU A 210 -14.84 -17.39 9.92
C GLU A 210 -16.35 -17.13 9.98
N SER A 211 -16.85 -16.48 11.05
CA SER A 211 -18.25 -16.09 11.16
C SER A 211 -18.62 -15.06 10.09
N SER A 212 -17.81 -14.01 9.94
CA SER A 212 -18.07 -12.95 8.96
C SER A 212 -18.08 -13.46 7.53
N LEU A 213 -17.23 -14.43 7.19
CA LEU A 213 -17.20 -15.06 5.87
C LEU A 213 -18.45 -15.91 5.63
N ARG A 214 -18.88 -16.71 6.62
CA ARG A 214 -20.14 -17.49 6.54
C ARG A 214 -21.35 -16.61 6.36
N ASP A 215 -21.45 -15.55 7.14
CA ASP A 215 -22.58 -14.60 7.08
C ASP A 215 -22.69 -13.89 5.73
N LYS A 216 -21.65 -13.93 4.92
CA LYS A 216 -21.58 -13.33 3.58
C LYS A 216 -21.61 -14.36 2.44
N ASP A 217 -21.92 -15.61 2.73
CA ASP A 217 -21.91 -16.70 1.75
C ASP A 217 -20.60 -16.82 0.96
N ASN A 218 -19.49 -16.52 1.60
CA ASN A 218 -18.16 -16.68 1.01
C ASN A 218 -17.60 -18.05 1.36
N LEU A 219 -17.04 -18.72 0.35
CA LEU A 219 -16.27 -19.95 0.51
C LEU A 219 -14.78 -19.61 0.78
N TRP A 220 -14.09 -20.46 1.55
CA TRP A 220 -12.66 -20.37 1.75
C TRP A 220 -12.02 -21.77 1.77
#